data_ccabf5e9df5d2b19b0472287ff3eba44
#
_entry.id   ccabf5e9df5d2b19b0472287ff3eba44
#
_cell.length_a   1.000
_cell.length_b   1.000
_cell.length_c   1.000
_cell.angle_alpha   90.00
_cell.angle_beta   90.00
_cell.angle_gamma   90.00
#
_symmetry.space_group_name_H-M   'P 1'
#
loop_
_entity.id
_entity.type
_entity.pdbx_description
1 polymer ?
#
loop_
_entity_poly.entity_id
_entity_poly.type
_entity_poly.pdbx_seq_one_letter_code
_entity_poly.pdbx_strand_id
1 'polypeptide(L)'
;MDTDSIIQLIAIVILLVLSAFFSSAETSFITVNRIKVLSLVEEGNKRAALVIKIIDQPAKMLSAVLIGNNIVNISCSALATSFTISVWGNKATGIVTGVLTLLVLIFGEITPKNTANMYATNMAMAYAPIIWVLMIVLTPVIFIVDHLAGFFLWLLRIDNNKKKDLSLIHI
;
A
#
# COMPACT_ATOMS: atom_id res chain seq x y z
N MET A 1 19.37 27.44 -2.41
CA MET A 1 18.40 26.53 -1.73
C MET A 1 18.79 26.52 -0.28
N ASP A 2 17.87 26.92 0.57
CA ASP A 2 18.10 26.91 2.01
C ASP A 2 18.11 25.46 2.52
N THR A 3 18.75 25.23 3.68
CA THR A 3 18.85 23.89 4.28
C THR A 3 17.49 23.23 4.42
N ASP A 4 16.44 23.98 4.73
CA ASP A 4 15.07 23.50 4.86
C ASP A 4 14.50 22.97 3.52
N SER A 5 14.80 23.64 2.41
CA SER A 5 14.38 23.17 1.07
C SER A 5 15.04 21.85 0.68
N ILE A 6 16.30 21.64 1.08
CA ILE A 6 17.01 20.38 0.83
C ILE A 6 16.39 19.24 1.65
N ILE A 7 16.09 19.50 2.92
CA ILE A 7 15.45 18.52 3.80
C ILE A 7 14.06 18.12 3.25
N GLN A 8 13.26 19.09 2.81
CA GLN A 8 11.95 18.80 2.20
C GLN A 8 12.07 17.96 0.93
N LEU A 9 13.05 18.26 0.06
CA LEU A 9 13.27 17.48 -1.15
C LEU A 9 13.67 16.03 -0.84
N ILE A 10 14.57 15.81 0.11
CA ILE A 10 14.97 14.48 0.57
C ILE A 10 13.75 13.72 1.13
N ALA A 11 12.92 14.39 1.95
CA ALA A 11 11.72 13.80 2.50
C ALA A 11 10.72 13.39 1.41
N ILE A 12 10.53 14.21 0.36
CA ILE A 12 9.67 13.88 -0.79
C ILE A 12 10.20 12.63 -1.52
N VAL A 13 11.51 12.52 -1.73
CA VAL A 13 12.12 11.34 -2.38
C VAL A 13 11.91 10.09 -1.52
N ILE A 14 12.10 10.18 -0.21
CA ILE A 14 11.84 9.06 0.72
C ILE A 14 10.37 8.63 0.65
N LEU A 15 9.43 9.59 0.67
CA LEU A 15 8.01 9.29 0.57
C LEU A 15 7.64 8.67 -0.79
N LEU A 16 8.27 9.09 -1.89
CA LEU A 16 8.09 8.48 -3.20
C LEU A 16 8.53 7.01 -3.21
N VAL A 17 9.68 6.70 -2.59
CA VAL A 17 10.17 5.32 -2.44
C VAL A 17 9.22 4.49 -1.57
N LEU A 18 8.68 5.06 -0.49
CA LEU A 18 7.70 4.40 0.36
C LEU A 18 6.36 4.16 -0.39
N SER A 19 5.92 5.10 -1.22
CA SER A 19 4.75 4.92 -2.08
C SER A 19 4.96 3.74 -3.05
N ALA A 20 6.12 3.69 -3.71
CA ALA A 20 6.50 2.58 -4.58
C ALA A 20 6.53 1.23 -3.83
N PHE A 21 7.03 1.23 -2.59
CA PHE A 21 7.02 0.05 -1.73
C PHE A 21 5.59 -0.43 -1.45
N PHE A 22 4.68 0.44 -0.99
CA PHE A 22 3.30 0.07 -0.70
C PHE A 22 2.54 -0.39 -1.93
N SER A 23 2.69 0.30 -3.05
CA SER A 23 2.06 -0.06 -4.33
C SER A 23 2.53 -1.42 -4.85
N SER A 24 3.83 -1.70 -4.77
CA SER A 24 4.37 -3.00 -5.17
C SER A 24 4.03 -4.10 -4.17
N ALA A 25 3.97 -3.81 -2.87
CA ALA A 25 3.54 -4.76 -1.86
C ALA A 25 2.08 -5.19 -2.09
N GLU A 26 1.16 -4.24 -2.25
CA GLU A 26 -0.24 -4.52 -2.58
C GLU A 26 -0.35 -5.50 -3.73
N THR A 27 0.26 -5.16 -4.86
CA THR A 27 0.17 -5.95 -6.08
C THR A 27 0.81 -7.33 -5.90
N SER A 28 1.98 -7.42 -5.26
CA SER A 28 2.66 -8.69 -5.06
C SER A 28 1.86 -9.68 -4.21
N PHE A 29 1.21 -9.22 -3.13
CA PHE A 29 0.39 -10.08 -2.27
C PHE A 29 -0.94 -10.49 -2.92
N ILE A 30 -1.51 -9.66 -3.81
CA ILE A 30 -2.73 -10.00 -4.54
C ILE A 30 -2.44 -11.02 -5.65
N THR A 31 -1.30 -10.88 -6.34
CA THR A 31 -0.98 -11.68 -7.54
C THR A 31 -0.12 -12.90 -7.27
N VAL A 32 0.39 -13.05 -6.04
CA VAL A 32 1.26 -14.16 -5.68
C VAL A 32 0.58 -15.53 -5.91
N ASN A 33 1.30 -16.45 -6.52
CA ASN A 33 0.81 -17.82 -6.72
C ASN A 33 0.90 -18.61 -5.43
N ARG A 34 -0.26 -18.86 -4.80
CA ARG A 34 -0.38 -19.58 -3.52
C ARG A 34 0.26 -20.98 -3.57
N ILE A 35 0.08 -21.72 -4.68
CA ILE A 35 0.61 -23.08 -4.82
C ILE A 35 2.14 -23.06 -4.81
N LYS A 36 2.74 -22.13 -5.54
CA LYS A 36 4.19 -21.93 -5.56
C LYS A 36 4.74 -21.56 -4.18
N VAL A 37 4.03 -20.70 -3.44
CA VAL A 37 4.45 -20.32 -2.07
C VAL A 37 4.34 -21.50 -1.12
N LEU A 38 3.29 -22.33 -1.22
CA LEU A 38 3.13 -23.54 -0.40
C LEU A 38 4.27 -24.53 -0.63
N SER A 39 4.68 -24.77 -1.87
CA SER A 39 5.86 -25.61 -2.18
C SER A 39 7.12 -25.11 -1.47
N LEU A 40 7.35 -23.77 -1.49
CA LEU A 40 8.48 -23.17 -0.78
C LEU A 40 8.38 -23.31 0.77
N VAL A 41 7.15 -23.37 1.30
CA VAL A 41 6.94 -23.64 2.73
C VAL A 41 7.35 -25.09 3.07
N GLU A 42 6.99 -26.06 2.21
CA GLU A 42 7.39 -27.46 2.37
C GLU A 42 8.92 -27.64 2.32
N GLU A 43 9.61 -26.80 1.54
CA GLU A 43 11.07 -26.70 1.50
C GLU A 43 11.69 -26.02 2.76
N GLY A 44 10.87 -25.60 3.71
CA GLY A 44 11.31 -24.97 4.97
C GLY A 44 11.54 -23.46 4.90
N ASN A 45 11.08 -22.77 3.85
CA ASN A 45 11.26 -21.33 3.71
C ASN A 45 10.36 -20.54 4.69
N LYS A 46 10.96 -19.92 5.71
CA LYS A 46 10.25 -19.13 6.73
C LYS A 46 9.54 -17.91 6.18
N ARG A 47 10.08 -17.26 5.13
CA ARG A 47 9.43 -16.09 4.50
C ARG A 47 8.20 -16.50 3.71
N ALA A 48 8.25 -17.64 3.03
CA ALA A 48 7.09 -18.21 2.36
C ALA A 48 5.97 -18.54 3.35
N ALA A 49 6.30 -19.12 4.52
CA ALA A 49 5.32 -19.36 5.58
C ALA A 49 4.67 -18.05 6.08
N LEU A 50 5.43 -16.97 6.13
CA LEU A 50 4.90 -15.66 6.52
C LEU A 50 3.98 -15.08 5.43
N VAL A 51 4.32 -15.25 4.14
CA VAL A 51 3.45 -14.88 3.02
C VAL A 51 2.10 -15.58 3.11
N ILE A 52 2.08 -16.90 3.38
CA ILE A 52 0.81 -17.64 3.58
C ILE A 52 -0.02 -17.02 4.69
N LYS A 53 0.58 -16.74 5.86
CA LYS A 53 -0.14 -16.09 6.99
C LYS A 53 -0.75 -14.74 6.61
N ILE A 54 -0.09 -13.97 5.75
CA ILE A 54 -0.56 -12.66 5.29
C ILE A 54 -1.72 -12.82 4.31
N ILE A 55 -1.57 -13.69 3.28
CA ILE A 55 -2.61 -13.88 2.26
C ILE A 55 -3.84 -14.63 2.79
N ASP A 56 -3.73 -15.32 3.92
CA ASP A 56 -4.88 -15.92 4.61
C ASP A 56 -5.73 -14.85 5.37
N GLN A 57 -5.23 -13.62 5.48
CA GLN A 57 -5.94 -12.47 6.07
C GLN A 57 -6.06 -11.32 5.06
N PRO A 58 -6.71 -11.52 3.89
CA PRO A 58 -6.65 -10.58 2.77
C PRO A 58 -7.24 -9.21 3.12
N ALA A 59 -8.35 -9.17 3.84
CA ALA A 59 -8.97 -7.90 4.25
C ALA A 59 -8.02 -7.07 5.14
N LYS A 60 -7.43 -7.70 6.16
CA LYS A 60 -6.50 -7.02 7.07
C LYS A 60 -5.22 -6.56 6.35
N MET A 61 -4.69 -7.38 5.46
CA MET A 61 -3.51 -7.05 4.66
C MET A 61 -3.80 -5.84 3.76
N LEU A 62 -4.91 -5.87 3.01
CA LEU A 62 -5.29 -4.78 2.11
C LEU A 62 -5.54 -3.48 2.89
N SER A 63 -6.27 -3.54 4.01
CA SER A 63 -6.50 -2.35 4.86
C SER A 63 -5.18 -1.77 5.37
N ALA A 64 -4.24 -2.60 5.85
CA ALA A 64 -2.95 -2.14 6.34
C ALA A 64 -2.12 -1.45 5.25
N VAL A 65 -2.02 -2.06 4.07
CA VAL A 65 -1.26 -1.52 2.94
C VAL A 65 -1.91 -0.25 2.41
N LEU A 66 -3.25 -0.23 2.28
CA LEU A 66 -4.00 0.93 1.81
C LEU A 66 -3.85 2.13 2.75
N ILE A 67 -3.95 1.92 4.07
CA ILE A 67 -3.73 2.98 5.06
C ILE A 67 -2.31 3.52 4.95
N GLY A 68 -1.30 2.65 4.89
CA GLY A 68 0.10 3.06 4.74
C GLY A 68 0.34 3.85 3.47
N ASN A 69 -0.16 3.37 2.33
CA ASN A 69 -0.03 4.05 1.04
C ASN A 69 -0.69 5.43 1.03
N ASN A 70 -1.91 5.55 1.58
CA ASN A 70 -2.61 6.83 1.65
C ASN A 70 -1.90 7.84 2.55
N ILE A 71 -1.38 7.43 3.72
CA ILE A 71 -0.60 8.31 4.60
C ILE A 71 0.62 8.85 3.84
N VAL A 72 1.35 7.98 3.16
CA VAL A 72 2.55 8.35 2.39
C VAL A 72 2.19 9.31 1.25
N ASN A 73 1.16 9.02 0.47
CA ASN A 73 0.77 9.84 -0.68
C ASN A 73 0.25 11.22 -0.26
N ILE A 74 -0.55 11.30 0.80
CA ILE A 74 -1.03 12.58 1.34
C ILE A 74 0.15 13.40 1.90
N SER A 75 1.06 12.77 2.63
CA SER A 75 2.25 13.43 3.17
C SER A 75 3.17 13.93 2.05
N CYS A 76 3.37 13.13 1.01
CA CYS A 76 4.15 13.51 -0.17
C CYS A 76 3.56 14.75 -0.86
N SER A 77 2.24 14.74 -1.08
CA SER A 77 1.54 15.86 -1.73
C SER A 77 1.60 17.13 -0.89
N ALA A 78 1.43 17.02 0.43
CA ALA A 78 1.50 18.18 1.34
C ALA A 78 2.91 18.79 1.38
N LEU A 79 3.95 17.96 1.50
CA LEU A 79 5.34 18.41 1.46
C LEU A 79 5.73 19.01 0.11
N ALA A 80 5.29 18.40 -0.98
CA ALA A 80 5.53 18.89 -2.33
C ALA A 80 4.91 20.29 -2.55
N THR A 81 3.70 20.47 -2.06
CA THR A 81 3.03 21.79 -2.12
C THR A 81 3.79 22.83 -1.29
N SER A 82 4.17 22.50 -0.06
CA SER A 82 4.96 23.38 0.82
C SER A 82 6.30 23.76 0.18
N PHE A 83 7.02 22.79 -0.33
CA PHE A 83 8.29 22.97 -1.03
C PHE A 83 8.13 23.90 -2.25
N THR A 84 7.09 23.71 -3.05
CA THR A 84 6.82 24.53 -4.24
C THR A 84 6.58 25.98 -3.87
N ILE A 85 5.76 26.23 -2.85
CA ILE A 85 5.44 27.59 -2.40
C ILE A 85 6.71 28.27 -1.87
N SER A 86 7.56 27.56 -1.15
CA SER A 86 8.80 28.12 -0.58
C SER A 86 9.83 28.50 -1.65
N VAL A 87 9.92 27.75 -2.74
CA VAL A 87 10.96 27.94 -3.78
C VAL A 87 10.47 28.84 -4.93
N TRP A 88 9.25 28.69 -5.40
CA TRP A 88 8.73 29.38 -6.58
C TRP A 88 7.50 30.26 -6.33
N GLY A 89 6.98 30.28 -5.12
CA GLY A 89 5.79 31.04 -4.73
C GLY A 89 4.48 30.42 -5.27
N ASN A 90 3.36 31.03 -4.89
CA ASN A 90 2.02 30.50 -5.15
C ASN A 90 1.67 30.34 -6.65
N LYS A 91 2.28 31.14 -7.53
CA LYS A 91 1.95 31.10 -8.98
C LYS A 91 2.41 29.81 -9.66
N ALA A 92 3.47 29.19 -9.18
CA ALA A 92 4.01 27.95 -9.75
C ALA A 92 3.35 26.68 -9.20
N THR A 93 2.59 26.78 -8.09
CA THR A 93 2.06 25.63 -7.35
C THR A 93 1.27 24.66 -8.23
N GLY A 94 0.40 25.16 -9.10
CA GLY A 94 -0.43 24.31 -9.98
C GLY A 94 0.39 23.48 -10.96
N ILE A 95 1.41 24.08 -11.59
CA ILE A 95 2.27 23.38 -12.57
C ILE A 95 3.13 22.33 -11.87
N VAL A 96 3.76 22.71 -10.77
CA VAL A 96 4.66 21.80 -10.02
C VAL A 96 3.88 20.65 -9.40
N THR A 97 2.68 20.91 -8.85
CA THR A 97 1.80 19.84 -8.35
C THR A 97 1.43 18.87 -9.47
N GLY A 98 1.11 19.35 -10.67
CA GLY A 98 0.83 18.52 -11.84
C GLY A 98 2.02 17.62 -12.20
N VAL A 99 3.22 18.19 -12.28
CA VAL A 99 4.46 17.43 -12.56
C VAL A 99 4.72 16.39 -11.47
N LEU A 100 4.62 16.78 -10.20
CA LEU A 100 4.81 15.88 -9.07
C LEU A 100 3.78 14.73 -9.06
N THR A 101 2.52 15.03 -9.37
CA THR A 101 1.49 14.00 -9.50
C THR A 101 1.87 12.97 -10.56
N LEU A 102 2.37 13.40 -11.71
CA LEU A 102 2.85 12.48 -12.75
C LEU A 102 4.05 11.66 -12.31
N LEU A 103 5.00 12.26 -11.57
CA LEU A 103 6.15 11.54 -11.02
C LEU A 103 5.71 10.49 -9.99
N VAL A 104 4.81 10.84 -9.07
CA VAL A 104 4.25 9.89 -8.09
C VAL A 104 3.50 8.77 -8.81
N LEU A 105 2.69 9.08 -9.81
CA LEU A 105 1.93 8.10 -10.57
C LEU A 105 2.86 7.11 -11.31
N ILE A 106 3.89 7.62 -11.99
CA ILE A 106 4.80 6.78 -12.78
C ILE A 106 5.72 5.97 -11.86
N PHE A 107 6.42 6.62 -10.93
CA PHE A 107 7.47 6.00 -10.11
C PHE A 107 6.94 5.42 -8.80
N GLY A 108 5.88 5.99 -8.22
CA GLY A 108 5.27 5.54 -6.97
C GLY A 108 4.19 4.48 -7.16
N GLU A 109 3.54 4.41 -8.33
CA GLU A 109 2.40 3.49 -8.53
C GLU A 109 2.56 2.58 -9.74
N ILE A 110 2.59 3.10 -10.97
CA ILE A 110 2.47 2.27 -12.18
C ILE A 110 3.67 1.35 -12.34
N THR A 111 4.88 1.89 -12.30
CA THR A 111 6.11 1.10 -12.49
C THR A 111 6.30 0.04 -11.39
N PRO A 112 6.14 0.37 -10.08
CA PRO A 112 6.24 -0.63 -9.02
C PRO A 112 5.17 -1.73 -9.12
N LYS A 113 3.92 -1.40 -9.45
CA LYS A 113 2.84 -2.39 -9.64
C LYS A 113 3.12 -3.33 -10.81
N ASN A 114 3.60 -2.81 -11.94
CA ASN A 114 3.96 -3.65 -13.08
C ASN A 114 5.13 -4.59 -12.75
N THR A 115 6.14 -4.09 -12.05
CA THR A 115 7.27 -4.90 -11.60
C THR A 115 6.81 -5.99 -10.62
N ALA A 116 5.91 -5.64 -9.69
CA ALA A 116 5.36 -6.58 -8.73
C ALA A 116 4.51 -7.68 -9.37
N ASN A 117 3.79 -7.38 -10.45
CA ASN A 117 3.08 -8.41 -11.22
C ASN A 117 4.04 -9.45 -11.82
N MET A 118 5.20 -9.01 -12.33
CA MET A 118 6.18 -9.92 -12.95
C MET A 118 6.92 -10.76 -11.91
N TYR A 119 7.22 -10.22 -10.75
CA TYR A 119 8.07 -10.84 -9.72
C TYR A 119 7.32 -11.08 -8.39
N ALA A 120 6.00 -11.30 -8.44
CA ALA A 120 5.11 -11.32 -7.29
C ALA A 120 5.61 -12.20 -6.13
N THR A 121 6.03 -13.45 -6.40
CA THR A 121 6.49 -14.37 -5.36
C THR A 121 7.74 -13.86 -4.63
N ASN A 122 8.73 -13.37 -5.36
CA ASN A 122 9.98 -12.89 -4.78
C ASN A 122 9.76 -11.61 -3.97
N MET A 123 8.96 -10.68 -4.51
CA MET A 123 8.64 -9.42 -3.85
C MET A 123 7.77 -9.63 -2.61
N ALA A 124 6.74 -10.51 -2.69
CA ALA A 124 5.94 -10.85 -1.53
C ALA A 124 6.79 -11.45 -0.39
N MET A 125 7.73 -12.35 -0.69
CA MET A 125 8.65 -12.90 0.31
C MET A 125 9.60 -11.84 0.89
N ALA A 126 10.06 -10.89 0.07
CA ALA A 126 10.92 -9.80 0.54
C ALA A 126 10.16 -8.84 1.48
N TYR A 127 8.91 -8.53 1.16
CA TYR A 127 8.08 -7.58 1.89
C TYR A 127 7.33 -8.19 3.08
N ALA A 128 7.18 -9.51 3.13
CA ALA A 128 6.39 -10.20 4.15
C ALA A 128 6.73 -9.81 5.60
N PRO A 129 7.99 -9.69 6.04
CA PRO A 129 8.30 -9.29 7.40
C PRO A 129 7.78 -7.89 7.74
N ILE A 130 7.94 -6.94 6.81
CA ILE A 130 7.55 -5.54 7.01
C ILE A 130 6.03 -5.43 7.04
N ILE A 131 5.34 -6.06 6.07
CA ILE A 131 3.88 -6.04 5.99
C ILE A 131 3.24 -6.75 7.20
N TRP A 132 3.83 -7.83 7.68
CA TRP A 132 3.34 -8.51 8.89
C TRP A 132 3.39 -7.60 10.13
N VAL A 133 4.51 -6.91 10.34
CA VAL A 133 4.64 -5.93 11.44
C VAL A 133 3.64 -4.79 11.26
N LEU A 134 3.49 -4.27 10.05
CA LEU A 134 2.53 -3.22 9.74
C LEU A 134 1.09 -3.64 10.05
N MET A 135 0.69 -4.86 9.67
CA MET A 135 -0.62 -5.41 9.99
C MET A 135 -0.89 -5.49 11.50
N ILE A 136 0.14 -5.80 12.29
CA ILE A 136 0.03 -5.85 13.76
C ILE A 136 -0.11 -4.44 14.32
N VAL A 137 0.77 -3.53 13.93
CA VAL A 137 0.80 -2.15 14.44
C VAL A 137 -0.47 -1.39 14.06
N LEU A 138 -0.96 -1.57 12.85
CA LEU A 138 -2.17 -0.91 12.35
C LEU A 138 -3.48 -1.62 12.77
N THR A 139 -3.42 -2.74 13.49
CA THR A 139 -4.63 -3.45 13.95
C THR A 139 -5.66 -2.53 14.63
N PRO A 140 -5.31 -1.64 15.57
CA PRO A 140 -6.29 -0.75 16.19
C PRO A 140 -6.90 0.25 15.19
N VAL A 141 -6.12 0.73 14.24
CA VAL A 141 -6.60 1.66 13.20
C VAL A 141 -7.52 0.93 12.23
N ILE A 142 -7.14 -0.27 11.79
CA ILE A 142 -7.94 -1.12 10.91
C ILE A 142 -9.29 -1.42 11.57
N PHE A 143 -9.29 -1.76 12.87
CA PHE A 143 -10.52 -2.00 13.62
C PHE A 143 -11.48 -0.80 13.56
N ILE A 144 -10.98 0.42 13.75
CA ILE A 144 -11.80 1.64 13.68
C ILE A 144 -12.34 1.84 12.26
N VAL A 145 -11.48 1.71 11.25
CA VAL A 145 -11.86 1.89 9.83
C VAL A 145 -12.90 0.86 9.40
N ASP A 146 -12.74 -0.40 9.77
CA ASP A 146 -13.68 -1.48 9.44
C ASP A 146 -15.06 -1.28 10.11
N HIS A 147 -15.08 -0.77 11.35
CA HIS A 147 -16.34 -0.44 12.04
C HIS A 147 -17.04 0.75 11.38
N LEU A 148 -16.31 1.79 11.01
CA LEU A 148 -16.87 2.93 10.28
C LEU A 148 -17.39 2.52 8.91
N ALA A 149 -16.63 1.71 8.17
CA ALA A 149 -17.06 1.17 6.88
C ALA A 149 -18.31 0.29 7.02
N GLY A 150 -18.35 -0.56 8.05
CA GLY A 150 -19.52 -1.38 8.39
C GLY A 150 -20.76 -0.55 8.69
N PHE A 151 -20.60 0.56 9.43
CA PHE A 151 -21.68 1.51 9.70
C PHE A 151 -22.22 2.13 8.40
N PHE A 152 -21.37 2.57 7.49
CA PHE A 152 -21.80 3.10 6.19
C PHE A 152 -22.50 2.04 5.31
N LEU A 153 -22.01 0.80 5.30
CA LEU A 153 -22.65 -0.30 4.58
C LEU A 153 -24.05 -0.60 5.15
N TRP A 154 -24.19 -0.57 6.47
CA TRP A 154 -25.48 -0.70 7.14
C TRP A 154 -26.44 0.44 6.76
N LEU A 155 -25.96 1.69 6.75
CA LEU A 155 -26.74 2.85 6.35
C LEU A 155 -27.22 2.77 4.89
N LEU A 156 -26.40 2.22 4.01
CA LEU A 156 -26.72 2.00 2.60
C LEU A 156 -27.57 0.73 2.36
N ARG A 157 -28.00 0.05 3.44
CA ARG A 157 -28.75 -1.22 3.38
C ARG A 157 -28.09 -2.30 2.52
N ILE A 158 -26.77 -2.32 2.44
CA ILE A 158 -26.02 -3.35 1.75
C ILE A 158 -25.85 -4.53 2.72
N ASP A 159 -26.52 -5.64 2.43
CA ASP A 159 -26.49 -6.85 3.27
C ASP A 159 -25.14 -7.58 3.09
N ASN A 160 -24.32 -7.56 4.13
CA ASN A 160 -23.00 -8.21 4.14
C ASN A 160 -23.09 -9.76 4.19
N ASN A 161 -24.29 -10.35 4.40
CA ASN A 161 -24.47 -11.78 4.50
C ASN A 161 -24.31 -12.53 3.18
N LYS A 162 -24.44 -11.86 2.04
CA LYS A 162 -24.26 -12.51 0.71
C LYS A 162 -22.84 -13.02 0.44
N LYS A 163 -21.83 -12.61 1.21
CA LYS A 163 -20.45 -13.13 1.04
C LYS A 163 -20.24 -14.53 1.63
N LYS A 164 -21.07 -14.97 2.57
CA LYS A 164 -20.96 -16.33 3.14
C LYS A 164 -21.52 -17.41 2.24
N ASP A 165 -22.54 -17.11 1.43
CA ASP A 165 -23.20 -18.10 0.59
C ASP A 165 -22.40 -18.44 -0.68
N LEU A 166 -21.56 -17.52 -1.17
CA LEU A 166 -20.70 -17.76 -2.34
C LEU A 166 -19.49 -18.66 -2.03
N SER A 167 -19.08 -18.77 -0.78
CA SER A 167 -17.98 -19.67 -0.38
C SER A 167 -18.39 -21.13 -0.25
N LEU A 168 -19.70 -21.42 -0.19
CA LEU A 168 -20.25 -22.78 -0.09
C LEU A 168 -20.54 -23.43 -1.45
N ILE A 169 -20.43 -22.70 -2.56
CA ILE A 169 -20.74 -23.21 -3.92
C ILE A 169 -19.49 -23.72 -4.64
N HIS A 170 -18.28 -23.53 -4.09
CA HIS A 170 -17.03 -24.04 -4.63
C HIS A 170 -16.43 -25.16 -3.74
N ILE A 171 -17.17 -26.27 -3.63
CA ILE A 171 -16.60 -27.60 -3.31
C ILE A 171 -16.83 -28.51 -4.51
#